data_bf34293c6da45c181ff2e7e030e13044
#
_entry.id   bf34293c6da45c181ff2e7e030e13044
#
_cell.length_a   1.000
_cell.length_b   1.000
_cell.length_c   1.000
_cell.angle_alpha   90.00
_cell.angle_beta   90.00
_cell.angle_gamma   90.00
#
_symmetry.space_group_name_H-M   'P 1'
#
loop_
_entity.id
_entity.type
_entity.pdbx_description
1 polymer ?
#
loop_
_entity_poly.entity_id
_entity_poly.type
_entity_poly.pdbx_seq_one_letter_code
_entity_poly.pdbx_strand_id
1 'polypeptide(L)'
;MIPLSEMMINLKEDASSNYGDIINRQNKILGNMLGSEIDFLIKGIDNKTRAVAASRKDAMLKKRQIFYLPDANGVSRVCEGRIVQARVLAVAEKTARVEIFGVEYSISARDLSYDWMGDATDSYHVGDQILVRITHVSVTSVSDITVKADVKSVIGNASAENLKKCKVQGKYIGTVTDIHKGTVFIRLSIGVNAVAHSCYDSRLPGKKDEVSFVVTRIDSERNVAVGLISRIVKQNI
;
A
#
# COMPACT_ATOMS: atom_id res chain seq x y z
N MET A 1 19.61 -22.11 4.67
CA MET A 1 20.05 -21.14 3.64
C MET A 1 19.07 -21.19 2.48
N ILE A 2 18.66 -20.05 1.95
CA ILE A 2 17.84 -19.96 0.72
C ILE A 2 18.72 -19.29 -0.34
N PRO A 3 19.08 -19.97 -1.45
CA PRO A 3 19.81 -19.37 -2.55
C PRO A 3 19.01 -18.25 -3.23
N LEU A 4 19.69 -17.30 -3.86
CA LEU A 4 19.05 -16.16 -4.53
C LEU A 4 18.06 -16.61 -5.60
N SER A 5 18.39 -17.64 -6.38
CA SER A 5 17.51 -18.25 -7.39
C SER A 5 16.23 -18.89 -6.80
N GLU A 6 16.22 -19.21 -5.50
CA GLU A 6 15.11 -19.82 -4.78
C GLU A 6 14.30 -18.79 -3.97
N MET A 7 14.66 -17.51 -4.04
CA MET A 7 13.96 -16.44 -3.32
C MET A 7 12.77 -15.88 -4.06
N MET A 8 12.76 -15.92 -5.40
CA MET A 8 11.74 -15.25 -6.23
C MET A 8 11.27 -16.13 -7.39
N ILE A 9 10.00 -15.99 -7.76
CA ILE A 9 9.45 -16.52 -9.00
C ILE A 9 9.68 -15.48 -10.08
N ASN A 10 10.51 -15.81 -11.07
CA ASN A 10 10.79 -15.08 -12.31
C ASN A 10 10.61 -13.55 -12.24
N LEU A 11 11.70 -12.83 -12.16
CA LEU A 11 11.73 -11.50 -12.74
C LEU A 11 11.53 -11.69 -14.25
N LYS A 12 10.55 -11.01 -14.86
CA LYS A 12 10.47 -10.94 -16.33
C LYS A 12 11.82 -10.43 -16.80
N GLU A 13 12.56 -11.29 -17.45
CA GLU A 13 13.84 -10.93 -18.09
C GLU A 13 13.46 -10.08 -19.30
N ASP A 14 13.77 -8.78 -19.26
CA ASP A 14 13.83 -8.00 -20.47
C ASP A 14 14.96 -8.58 -21.29
N ALA A 15 14.70 -8.95 -22.54
CA ALA A 15 15.65 -9.64 -23.44
C ALA A 15 16.97 -8.88 -23.67
N SER A 16 17.11 -7.66 -23.15
CA SER A 16 18.27 -6.78 -23.20
C SER A 16 19.03 -6.65 -21.88
N SER A 17 18.57 -7.28 -20.78
CA SER A 17 19.18 -7.10 -19.46
C SER A 17 20.43 -7.96 -19.30
N ASN A 18 21.54 -7.34 -18.90
CA ASN A 18 22.77 -8.04 -18.58
C ASN A 18 22.59 -8.83 -17.27
N TYR A 19 23.20 -10.01 -17.14
CA TYR A 19 23.11 -10.88 -15.95
C TYR A 19 23.45 -10.13 -14.64
N GLY A 20 24.41 -9.21 -14.68
CA GLY A 20 24.78 -8.37 -13.54
C GLY A 20 23.64 -7.45 -13.09
N ASP A 21 22.89 -6.89 -14.03
CA ASP A 21 21.77 -5.98 -13.73
C ASP A 21 20.58 -6.74 -13.10
N ILE A 22 20.37 -7.99 -13.53
CA ILE A 22 19.34 -8.87 -12.97
C ILE A 22 19.66 -9.16 -11.50
N ILE A 23 20.91 -9.55 -11.19
CA ILE A 23 21.34 -9.82 -9.81
C ILE A 23 21.24 -8.56 -8.94
N ASN A 24 21.70 -7.41 -9.44
CA ASN A 24 21.62 -6.15 -8.71
C ASN A 24 20.18 -5.76 -8.39
N ARG A 25 19.27 -5.94 -9.35
CA ARG A 25 17.84 -5.71 -9.16
C ARG A 25 17.25 -6.66 -8.14
N GLN A 26 17.60 -7.95 -8.19
CA GLN A 26 17.17 -8.95 -7.21
C GLN A 26 17.66 -8.60 -5.81
N ASN A 27 18.93 -8.28 -5.66
CA ASN A 27 19.50 -7.88 -4.37
C ASN A 27 18.85 -6.63 -3.79
N LYS A 28 18.54 -5.63 -4.63
CA LYS A 28 17.82 -4.42 -4.20
C LYS A 28 16.41 -4.75 -3.70
N ILE A 29 15.68 -5.62 -4.40
CA ILE A 29 14.34 -6.05 -3.99
C ILE A 29 14.41 -6.78 -2.65
N LEU A 30 15.35 -7.72 -2.51
CA LEU A 30 15.52 -8.49 -1.28
C LEU A 30 16.00 -7.63 -0.11
N GLY A 31 16.87 -6.65 -0.37
CA GLY A 31 17.29 -5.67 0.64
C GLY A 31 16.11 -4.88 1.22
N ASN A 32 15.14 -4.52 0.39
CA ASN A 32 13.95 -3.82 0.84
C ASN A 32 12.96 -4.72 1.60
N MET A 33 13.13 -6.03 1.55
CA MET A 33 12.28 -7.02 2.24
C MET A 33 12.88 -7.45 3.59
N LEU A 34 14.02 -6.91 3.99
CA LEU A 34 14.64 -7.25 5.29
C LEU A 34 13.68 -6.93 6.43
N GLY A 35 13.48 -7.91 7.32
CA GLY A 35 12.52 -7.84 8.42
C GLY A 35 11.12 -8.40 8.07
N SER A 36 10.84 -8.71 6.80
CA SER A 36 9.61 -9.39 6.42
C SER A 36 9.69 -10.89 6.74
N GLU A 37 8.60 -11.43 7.28
CA GLU A 37 8.42 -12.87 7.37
C GLU A 37 8.23 -13.47 5.98
N ILE A 38 8.84 -14.62 5.73
CA ILE A 38 8.70 -15.36 4.47
C ILE A 38 8.31 -16.81 4.74
N ASP A 39 7.52 -17.37 3.82
CA ASP A 39 7.25 -18.80 3.82
C ASP A 39 8.31 -19.52 2.98
N PHE A 40 8.74 -20.70 3.41
CA PHE A 40 9.69 -21.51 2.67
C PHE A 40 9.42 -23.00 2.81
N LEU A 41 9.89 -23.79 1.86
CA LEU A 41 9.91 -25.24 1.92
C LEU A 41 11.34 -25.72 2.10
N ILE A 42 11.54 -26.68 3.03
CA ILE A 42 12.82 -27.34 3.21
C ILE A 42 13.04 -28.32 2.03
N LYS A 43 14.14 -28.17 1.34
CA LYS A 43 14.55 -29.00 0.18
C LYS A 43 15.50 -30.11 0.60
N GLY A 44 16.32 -29.86 1.61
CA GLY A 44 17.27 -30.85 2.11
C GLY A 44 17.93 -30.41 3.40
N ILE A 45 18.37 -31.39 4.15
CA ILE A 45 19.11 -31.21 5.41
C ILE A 45 20.42 -32.00 5.30
N ASP A 46 21.52 -31.30 5.44
CA ASP A 46 22.84 -31.93 5.56
C ASP A 46 23.21 -32.05 7.05
N ASN A 47 23.13 -33.26 7.56
CA ASN A 47 23.42 -33.55 8.96
C ASN A 47 24.91 -33.39 9.32
N LYS A 48 25.83 -33.48 8.34
CA LYS A 48 27.28 -33.34 8.56
C LYS A 48 27.66 -31.89 8.78
N THR A 49 27.16 -31.01 7.92
CA THR A 49 27.44 -29.56 8.00
C THR A 49 26.40 -28.80 8.83
N ARG A 50 25.34 -29.47 9.31
CA ARG A 50 24.17 -28.86 9.95
C ARG A 50 23.53 -27.75 9.11
N ALA A 51 23.60 -27.88 7.79
CA ALA A 51 23.03 -26.92 6.86
C ALA A 51 21.64 -27.36 6.40
N VAL A 52 20.72 -26.38 6.29
CA VAL A 52 19.38 -26.58 5.74
C VAL A 52 19.27 -25.78 4.45
N ALA A 53 18.95 -26.47 3.36
CA ALA A 53 18.59 -25.86 2.09
C ALA A 53 17.06 -25.66 2.03
N ALA A 54 16.61 -24.48 1.69
CA ALA A 54 15.18 -24.14 1.62
C ALA A 54 14.88 -23.30 0.36
N SER A 55 13.61 -23.31 -0.06
CA SER A 55 13.11 -22.57 -1.22
C SER A 55 11.87 -21.76 -0.81
N ARG A 56 11.93 -20.43 -0.98
CA ARG A 56 10.77 -19.55 -0.91
C ARG A 56 9.95 -19.70 -2.19
N LYS A 57 10.60 -19.80 -3.34
CA LYS A 57 9.95 -19.98 -4.65
C LYS A 57 8.97 -21.15 -4.64
N ASP A 58 9.36 -22.31 -4.13
CA ASP A 58 8.50 -23.48 -4.06
C ASP A 58 7.32 -23.26 -3.10
N ALA A 59 7.52 -22.58 -1.97
CA ALA A 59 6.45 -22.21 -1.08
C ALA A 59 5.43 -21.28 -1.75
N MET A 60 5.91 -20.29 -2.50
CA MET A 60 5.05 -19.40 -3.28
C MET A 60 4.26 -20.16 -4.35
N LEU A 61 4.89 -21.05 -5.12
CA LEU A 61 4.23 -21.85 -6.14
C LEU A 61 3.15 -22.77 -5.52
N LYS A 62 3.45 -23.39 -4.39
CA LYS A 62 2.47 -24.21 -3.66
C LYS A 62 1.27 -23.38 -3.18
N LYS A 63 1.50 -22.19 -2.63
CA LYS A 63 0.42 -21.27 -2.26
C LYS A 63 -0.41 -20.86 -3.47
N ARG A 64 0.23 -20.50 -4.59
CA ARG A 64 -0.47 -20.16 -5.84
C ARG A 64 -1.38 -21.28 -6.31
N GLN A 65 -0.88 -22.52 -6.28
CA GLN A 65 -1.67 -23.70 -6.66
C GLN A 65 -2.91 -23.89 -5.78
N ILE A 66 -2.78 -23.68 -4.47
CA ILE A 66 -3.88 -23.88 -3.51
C ILE A 66 -4.93 -22.76 -3.57
N PHE A 67 -4.49 -21.52 -3.80
CA PHE A 67 -5.36 -20.36 -3.63
C PHE A 67 -5.91 -19.80 -4.95
N TYR A 68 -5.20 -19.95 -6.05
CA TYR A 68 -5.59 -19.35 -7.34
C TYR A 68 -6.12 -20.36 -8.35
N LEU A 69 -5.74 -21.62 -8.25
CA LEU A 69 -6.31 -22.65 -9.13
C LEU A 69 -7.66 -23.14 -8.56
N PRO A 70 -8.58 -23.54 -9.46
CA PRO A 70 -9.85 -24.11 -9.04
C PRO A 70 -9.62 -25.42 -8.23
N ASP A 71 -10.40 -25.60 -7.18
CA ASP A 71 -10.47 -26.86 -6.44
C ASP A 71 -11.32 -27.90 -7.20
N ALA A 72 -11.58 -29.05 -6.58
CA ALA A 72 -12.41 -30.11 -7.15
C ALA A 72 -13.85 -29.66 -7.50
N ASN A 73 -14.32 -28.54 -6.93
CA ASN A 73 -15.63 -27.96 -7.19
C ASN A 73 -15.58 -26.82 -8.21
N GLY A 74 -14.42 -26.55 -8.81
CA GLY A 74 -14.23 -25.48 -9.77
C GLY A 74 -14.11 -24.08 -9.16
N VAL A 75 -13.89 -23.96 -7.83
CA VAL A 75 -13.86 -22.67 -7.10
C VAL A 75 -12.43 -22.32 -6.72
N SER A 76 -11.98 -21.13 -7.11
CA SER A 76 -10.72 -20.55 -6.65
C SER A 76 -10.91 -19.79 -5.34
N ARG A 77 -9.96 -19.93 -4.41
CA ARG A 77 -10.04 -19.26 -3.10
C ARG A 77 -9.76 -17.77 -3.20
N VAL A 78 -8.97 -17.33 -4.18
CA VAL A 78 -8.74 -15.92 -4.51
C VAL A 78 -9.44 -15.61 -5.83
N CYS A 79 -10.42 -14.72 -5.78
CA CYS A 79 -11.20 -14.26 -6.93
C CYS A 79 -11.50 -12.76 -6.81
N GLU A 80 -11.91 -12.15 -7.90
CA GLU A 80 -12.28 -10.73 -7.92
C GLU A 80 -13.40 -10.42 -6.94
N GLY A 81 -13.30 -9.26 -6.29
CA GLY A 81 -14.23 -8.79 -5.25
C GLY A 81 -13.96 -9.34 -3.86
N ARG A 82 -13.21 -10.43 -3.70
CA ARG A 82 -12.93 -11.03 -2.38
C ARG A 82 -11.93 -10.18 -1.59
N ILE A 83 -12.19 -10.07 -0.28
CA ILE A 83 -11.26 -9.49 0.67
C ILE A 83 -10.37 -10.60 1.21
N VAL A 84 -9.08 -10.40 1.17
CA VAL A 84 -8.06 -11.36 1.61
C VAL A 84 -6.97 -10.66 2.40
N GLN A 85 -6.22 -11.45 3.17
CA GLN A 85 -5.05 -10.97 3.89
C GLN A 85 -3.83 -10.93 2.96
N ALA A 86 -3.07 -9.84 3.04
CA ALA A 86 -1.81 -9.64 2.36
C ALA A 86 -0.72 -9.26 3.35
N ARG A 87 0.49 -9.73 3.13
CA ARG A 87 1.67 -9.39 3.93
C ARG A 87 2.47 -8.29 3.24
N VAL A 88 2.81 -7.23 3.96
CA VAL A 88 3.66 -6.15 3.46
C VAL A 88 5.11 -6.61 3.44
N LEU A 89 5.70 -6.65 2.24
CA LEU A 89 7.09 -7.07 2.02
C LEU A 89 8.06 -5.90 2.01
N ALA A 90 7.65 -4.77 1.46
CA ALA A 90 8.46 -3.56 1.37
C ALA A 90 7.54 -2.34 1.27
N VAL A 91 8.00 -1.21 1.79
CA VAL A 91 7.29 0.07 1.69
C VAL A 91 8.22 1.12 1.11
N ALA A 92 7.70 1.94 0.22
CA ALA A 92 8.35 3.12 -0.31
C ALA A 92 7.36 4.29 -0.26
N GLU A 93 7.84 5.51 -0.40
CA GLU A 93 7.06 6.75 -0.25
C GLU A 93 5.65 6.70 -0.90
N LYS A 94 5.53 6.14 -2.09
CA LYS A 94 4.27 6.14 -2.88
C LYS A 94 3.70 4.74 -3.14
N THR A 95 4.29 3.68 -2.57
CA THR A 95 3.88 2.30 -2.84
C THR A 95 4.16 1.38 -1.68
N ALA A 96 3.28 0.41 -1.45
CA ALA A 96 3.53 -0.74 -0.59
C ALA A 96 3.56 -2.02 -1.45
N ARG A 97 4.65 -2.79 -1.36
CA ARG A 97 4.75 -4.10 -2.00
C ARG A 97 4.23 -5.16 -1.05
N VAL A 98 3.29 -5.94 -1.52
CA VAL A 98 2.60 -6.97 -0.71
C VAL A 98 2.69 -8.34 -1.36
N GLU A 99 2.62 -9.38 -0.54
CA GLU A 99 2.45 -10.76 -0.97
C GLU A 99 1.02 -11.23 -0.64
N ILE A 100 0.32 -11.72 -1.67
CA ILE A 100 -1.03 -12.26 -1.57
C ILE A 100 -0.96 -13.73 -1.99
N PHE A 101 -0.83 -14.64 -1.02
CA PHE A 101 -0.75 -16.08 -1.25
C PHE A 101 0.25 -16.50 -2.33
N GLY A 102 1.49 -15.99 -2.25
CA GLY A 102 2.57 -16.31 -3.17
C GLY A 102 2.61 -15.47 -4.45
N VAL A 103 1.72 -14.49 -4.61
CA VAL A 103 1.78 -13.48 -5.68
C VAL A 103 2.17 -12.14 -5.09
N GLU A 104 3.22 -11.52 -5.61
CA GLU A 104 3.65 -10.20 -5.21
C GLU A 104 2.99 -9.13 -6.07
N TYR A 105 2.51 -8.07 -5.42
CA TYR A 105 1.89 -6.92 -6.07
C TYR A 105 2.31 -5.61 -5.38
N SER A 106 2.44 -4.54 -6.14
CA SER A 106 2.74 -3.20 -5.61
C SER A 106 1.49 -2.34 -5.65
N ILE A 107 0.98 -2.00 -4.46
CA ILE A 107 -0.21 -1.15 -4.29
C ILE A 107 0.26 0.30 -4.25
N SER A 108 -0.30 1.14 -5.11
CA SER A 108 0.01 2.57 -5.12
C SER A 108 -0.62 3.30 -3.92
N ALA A 109 -0.08 4.45 -3.52
CA ALA A 109 -0.64 5.28 -2.45
C ALA A 109 -2.13 5.62 -2.67
N ARG A 110 -2.57 5.77 -3.93
CA ARG A 110 -3.97 6.02 -4.31
C ARG A 110 -4.90 4.85 -4.03
N ASP A 111 -4.35 3.63 -3.97
CA ASP A 111 -5.09 2.40 -3.75
C ASP A 111 -4.94 1.91 -2.31
N LEU A 112 -4.01 2.50 -1.54
CA LEU A 112 -3.84 2.26 -0.11
C LEU A 112 -4.88 3.01 0.73
N SER A 113 -5.23 4.25 0.36
CA SER A 113 -6.17 5.07 1.12
C SER A 113 -6.98 6.01 0.23
N TYR A 114 -8.17 6.39 0.69
CA TYR A 114 -8.92 7.54 0.17
C TYR A 114 -8.35 8.88 0.67
N ASP A 115 -7.64 8.85 1.79
CA ASP A 115 -6.98 10.03 2.32
C ASP A 115 -5.70 10.33 1.53
N TRP A 116 -5.33 11.59 1.43
CA TRP A 116 -4.07 11.95 0.83
C TRP A 116 -2.92 11.38 1.67
N MET A 117 -2.08 10.59 1.02
CA MET A 117 -0.91 9.97 1.63
C MET A 117 0.37 10.55 1.00
N GLY A 118 1.07 11.35 1.76
CA GLY A 118 2.36 11.93 1.35
C GLY A 118 3.46 10.88 1.30
N ASP A 119 3.52 10.06 2.35
CA ASP A 119 4.46 8.95 2.49
C ASP A 119 3.77 7.73 3.06
N ALA A 120 3.84 6.60 2.34
CA ALA A 120 3.24 5.35 2.79
C ALA A 120 3.99 4.73 3.98
N THR A 121 5.25 5.10 4.20
CA THR A 121 6.05 4.62 5.36
C THR A 121 5.55 5.15 6.70
N ASP A 122 4.77 6.24 6.69
CA ASP A 122 4.12 6.76 7.90
C ASP A 122 3.00 5.83 8.43
N SER A 123 2.44 4.95 7.57
CA SER A 123 1.24 4.16 7.87
C SER A 123 1.43 2.66 7.72
N TYR A 124 2.41 2.22 6.94
CA TYR A 124 2.66 0.82 6.63
C TYR A 124 4.11 0.46 6.90
N HIS A 125 4.33 -0.71 7.48
CA HIS A 125 5.66 -1.22 7.82
C HIS A 125 5.89 -2.60 7.23
N VAL A 126 7.15 -2.95 7.03
CA VAL A 126 7.54 -4.28 6.56
C VAL A 126 7.11 -5.32 7.61
N GLY A 127 6.42 -6.38 7.16
CA GLY A 127 5.87 -7.41 8.04
C GLY A 127 4.41 -7.22 8.42
N ASP A 128 3.83 -6.02 8.20
CA ASP A 128 2.41 -5.79 8.48
C ASP A 128 1.52 -6.76 7.70
N GLN A 129 0.43 -7.15 8.34
CA GLN A 129 -0.64 -7.92 7.71
C GLN A 129 -1.84 -7.00 7.48
N ILE A 130 -2.20 -6.80 6.23
CA ILE A 130 -3.27 -5.89 5.82
C ILE A 130 -4.37 -6.63 5.06
N LEU A 131 -5.58 -6.12 5.15
CA LEU A 131 -6.69 -6.62 4.33
C LEU A 131 -6.73 -5.85 3.02
N VAL A 132 -6.84 -6.60 1.92
CA VAL A 132 -6.94 -6.05 0.57
C VAL A 132 -8.15 -6.64 -0.14
N ARG A 133 -8.81 -5.85 -0.97
CA ARG A 133 -9.82 -6.35 -1.90
C ARG A 133 -9.16 -6.65 -3.23
N ILE A 134 -9.39 -7.84 -3.75
CA ILE A 134 -8.93 -8.24 -5.06
C ILE A 134 -9.78 -7.55 -6.11
N THR A 135 -9.16 -6.74 -6.97
CA THR A 135 -9.85 -6.00 -8.04
C THR A 135 -9.73 -6.71 -9.39
N HIS A 136 -8.65 -7.48 -9.57
CA HIS A 136 -8.45 -8.27 -10.80
C HIS A 136 -7.54 -9.46 -10.53
N VAL A 137 -7.83 -10.59 -11.17
CA VAL A 137 -6.97 -11.79 -11.17
C VAL A 137 -6.87 -12.33 -12.58
N SER A 138 -5.63 -12.56 -13.04
CA SER A 138 -5.36 -13.27 -14.30
C SER A 138 -4.43 -14.44 -14.01
N VAL A 139 -4.83 -15.64 -14.44
CA VAL A 139 -4.11 -16.89 -14.25
C VAL A 139 -3.83 -17.51 -15.62
N THR A 140 -2.58 -17.46 -16.07
CA THR A 140 -2.10 -18.12 -17.29
C THR A 140 -1.50 -19.48 -16.93
N SER A 141 -0.72 -19.54 -15.86
CA SER A 141 -0.12 -20.74 -15.30
C SER A 141 0.18 -20.52 -13.82
N VAL A 142 0.56 -21.57 -13.08
CA VAL A 142 0.97 -21.42 -11.64
C VAL A 142 2.16 -20.45 -11.47
N SER A 143 3.06 -20.41 -12.45
CA SER A 143 4.20 -19.50 -12.44
C SER A 143 3.85 -18.09 -12.93
N ASP A 144 2.77 -17.92 -13.70
CA ASP A 144 2.35 -16.64 -14.28
C ASP A 144 0.92 -16.30 -13.82
N ILE A 145 0.83 -15.71 -12.64
CA ILE A 145 -0.40 -15.18 -12.05
C ILE A 145 -0.17 -13.70 -11.78
N THR A 146 -1.10 -12.87 -12.21
CA THR A 146 -1.13 -11.45 -11.90
C THR A 146 -2.36 -11.11 -11.08
N VAL A 147 -2.18 -10.24 -10.09
CA VAL A 147 -3.24 -9.77 -9.19
C VAL A 147 -3.18 -8.26 -9.14
N LYS A 148 -4.36 -7.63 -9.11
CA LYS A 148 -4.51 -6.23 -8.68
C LYS A 148 -5.39 -6.21 -7.44
N ALA A 149 -5.03 -5.37 -6.49
CA ALA A 149 -5.76 -5.24 -5.23
C ALA A 149 -5.67 -3.82 -4.70
N ASP A 150 -6.63 -3.44 -3.89
CA ASP A 150 -6.61 -2.18 -3.16
C ASP A 150 -6.95 -2.37 -1.68
N VAL A 151 -6.51 -1.44 -0.85
CA VAL A 151 -6.83 -1.38 0.58
C VAL A 151 -8.00 -0.44 0.83
N LYS A 152 -8.09 0.65 0.08
CA LYS A 152 -9.07 1.72 0.28
C LYS A 152 -10.52 1.21 0.26
N SER A 153 -10.85 0.27 -0.63
CA SER A 153 -12.21 -0.28 -0.72
C SER A 153 -12.59 -1.18 0.45
N VAL A 154 -11.60 -1.68 1.21
CA VAL A 154 -11.82 -2.45 2.45
C VAL A 154 -12.11 -1.52 3.62
N ILE A 155 -11.37 -0.42 3.73
CA ILE A 155 -11.51 0.56 4.82
C ILE A 155 -12.79 1.38 4.66
N GLY A 156 -13.26 1.56 3.42
CA GLY A 156 -14.38 2.43 3.09
C GLY A 156 -13.99 3.91 3.01
N ASN A 157 -14.88 4.72 2.45
CA ASN A 157 -14.66 6.16 2.30
C ASN A 157 -15.43 6.95 3.35
N ALA A 158 -14.95 6.93 4.59
CA ALA A 158 -15.53 7.71 5.69
C ALA A 158 -15.56 9.22 5.39
N SER A 159 -14.60 9.73 4.60
CA SER A 159 -14.56 11.13 4.19
C SER A 159 -15.76 11.50 3.32
N ALA A 160 -16.15 10.65 2.36
CA ALA A 160 -17.30 10.90 1.49
C ALA A 160 -18.61 10.91 2.26
N GLU A 161 -18.77 10.02 3.23
CA GLU A 161 -19.97 9.98 4.08
C GLU A 161 -20.06 11.23 4.98
N ASN A 162 -18.96 11.61 5.58
CA ASN A 162 -18.90 12.77 6.46
C ASN A 162 -18.98 14.11 5.72
N LEU A 163 -18.64 14.13 4.42
CA LEU A 163 -18.72 15.33 3.59
C LEU A 163 -20.14 15.92 3.56
N LYS A 164 -21.17 15.08 3.67
CA LYS A 164 -22.58 15.49 3.77
C LYS A 164 -22.87 16.34 5.01
N LYS A 165 -22.05 16.21 6.07
CA LYS A 165 -22.14 16.98 7.31
C LYS A 165 -21.38 18.30 7.24
N CYS A 166 -20.51 18.46 6.22
CA CYS A 166 -19.70 19.64 6.02
C CYS A 166 -20.55 20.76 5.39
N LYS A 167 -20.45 21.97 5.93
CA LYS A 167 -21.21 23.13 5.44
C LYS A 167 -20.26 24.16 4.82
N VAL A 168 -20.67 24.74 3.69
CA VAL A 168 -19.99 25.89 3.10
C VAL A 168 -20.02 27.05 4.10
N GLN A 169 -18.95 27.82 4.21
CA GLN A 169 -18.68 28.84 5.24
C GLN A 169 -18.53 28.27 6.66
N GLY A 170 -18.67 26.96 6.85
CA GLY A 170 -18.40 26.30 8.12
C GLY A 170 -16.91 26.39 8.48
N LYS A 171 -16.65 26.58 9.76
CA LYS A 171 -15.30 26.63 10.36
C LYS A 171 -15.05 25.34 11.12
N TYR A 172 -13.96 24.66 10.78
CA TYR A 172 -13.59 23.37 11.34
C TYR A 172 -12.13 23.36 11.78
N ILE A 173 -11.83 22.61 12.82
CA ILE A 173 -10.45 22.28 13.18
C ILE A 173 -10.01 21.08 12.35
N GLY A 174 -8.75 21.05 11.94
CA GLY A 174 -8.17 19.92 11.24
C GLY A 174 -6.67 19.85 11.41
N THR A 175 -6.12 18.68 11.09
CA THR A 175 -4.66 18.43 11.14
C THR A 175 -4.12 18.41 9.71
N VAL A 176 -3.01 19.10 9.49
CA VAL A 176 -2.30 19.08 8.20
C VAL A 176 -1.67 17.70 8.02
N THR A 177 -2.10 17.02 6.96
CA THR A 177 -1.58 15.67 6.62
C THR A 177 -0.38 15.76 5.69
N ASP A 178 -0.39 16.72 4.75
CA ASP A 178 0.72 16.92 3.83
C ASP A 178 0.69 18.30 3.18
N ILE A 179 1.81 18.71 2.56
CA ILE A 179 1.92 19.94 1.77
C ILE A 179 2.62 19.60 0.46
N HIS A 180 1.96 19.89 -0.66
CA HIS A 180 2.53 19.64 -1.97
C HIS A 180 2.24 20.79 -2.94
N LYS A 181 3.28 21.36 -3.53
CA LYS A 181 3.19 22.45 -4.52
C LYS A 181 2.28 23.62 -4.06
N GLY A 182 2.43 24.07 -2.81
CA GLY A 182 1.63 25.17 -2.27
C GLY A 182 0.20 24.80 -1.87
N THR A 183 -0.20 23.57 -2.06
CA THR A 183 -1.49 23.03 -1.61
C THR A 183 -1.31 22.33 -0.28
N VAL A 184 -2.13 22.70 0.71
CA VAL A 184 -2.13 22.09 2.04
C VAL A 184 -3.27 21.09 2.13
N PHE A 185 -2.95 19.84 2.43
CA PHE A 185 -3.90 18.76 2.64
C PHE A 185 -4.19 18.64 4.12
N ILE A 186 -5.48 18.55 4.48
CA ILE A 186 -5.94 18.65 5.87
C ILE A 186 -6.97 17.54 6.11
N ARG A 187 -6.87 16.89 7.26
CA ARG A 187 -7.93 16.02 7.78
C ARG A 187 -8.71 16.79 8.83
N LEU A 188 -9.96 17.15 8.52
CA LEU A 188 -10.85 17.84 9.45
C LEU A 188 -11.27 16.92 10.61
N SER A 189 -11.51 17.47 11.78
CA SER A 189 -11.96 16.73 12.98
C SER A 189 -13.25 15.95 12.79
N ILE A 190 -14.09 16.38 11.83
CA ILE A 190 -15.32 15.66 11.41
C ILE A 190 -15.04 14.50 10.48
N GLY A 191 -13.76 14.15 10.22
CA GLY A 191 -13.37 13.05 9.35
C GLY A 191 -13.52 13.33 7.85
N VAL A 192 -13.45 14.59 7.43
CA VAL A 192 -13.50 15.01 6.02
C VAL A 192 -12.11 15.41 5.55
N ASN A 193 -11.75 14.99 4.34
CA ASN A 193 -10.54 15.47 3.67
C ASN A 193 -10.78 16.88 3.13
N ALA A 194 -9.84 17.76 3.35
CA ALA A 194 -9.90 19.14 2.94
C ALA A 194 -8.61 19.60 2.26
N VAL A 195 -8.73 20.60 1.40
CA VAL A 195 -7.64 21.19 0.65
C VAL A 195 -7.67 22.70 0.81
N ALA A 196 -6.54 23.29 1.23
CA ALA A 196 -6.35 24.74 1.29
C ALA A 196 -5.30 25.18 0.28
N HIS A 197 -5.63 26.25 -0.47
CA HIS A 197 -4.69 26.92 -1.36
C HIS A 197 -4.21 28.28 -0.77
N SER A 198 -4.76 28.68 0.38
CA SER A 198 -4.45 29.94 1.04
C SER A 198 -4.41 29.77 2.55
N CYS A 199 -3.48 30.48 3.19
CA CYS A 199 -3.37 30.57 4.65
C CYS A 199 -3.30 32.07 5.01
N TYR A 200 -4.17 32.50 5.95
CA TYR A 200 -4.21 33.87 6.43
C TYR A 200 -3.41 34.07 7.74
N ASP A 201 -2.84 32.99 8.27
CA ASP A 201 -1.87 33.10 9.38
C ASP A 201 -0.53 33.64 8.85
N SER A 202 0.17 34.42 9.65
CA SER A 202 1.51 34.91 9.33
C SER A 202 2.57 33.81 9.28
N ARG A 203 2.28 32.68 9.92
CA ARG A 203 3.12 31.48 9.91
C ARG A 203 2.77 30.59 8.72
N LEU A 204 3.74 29.84 8.24
CA LEU A 204 3.49 28.78 7.23
C LEU A 204 3.02 27.52 7.94
N PRO A 205 1.94 26.86 7.44
CA PRO A 205 1.50 25.59 7.98
C PRO A 205 2.53 24.50 7.69
N GLY A 206 2.80 23.65 8.69
CA GLY A 206 3.66 22.47 8.62
C GLY A 206 2.87 21.17 8.70
N LYS A 207 3.50 20.04 8.33
CA LYS A 207 2.91 18.70 8.49
C LYS A 207 2.63 18.43 9.98
N LYS A 208 1.47 17.86 10.29
CA LYS A 208 0.94 17.59 11.63
C LYS A 208 0.50 18.84 12.42
N ASP A 209 0.56 20.03 11.85
CA ASP A 209 0.00 21.22 12.49
C ASP A 209 -1.52 21.11 12.63
N GLU A 210 -2.04 21.65 13.71
CA GLU A 210 -3.47 21.82 13.92
C GLU A 210 -3.90 23.20 13.44
N VAL A 211 -4.86 23.22 12.51
CA VAL A 211 -5.28 24.44 11.83
C VAL A 211 -6.79 24.67 11.93
N SER A 212 -7.20 25.92 11.90
CA SER A 212 -8.59 26.33 11.74
C SER A 212 -8.86 26.57 10.25
N PHE A 213 -9.76 25.78 9.69
CA PHE A 213 -10.10 25.74 8.26
C PHE A 213 -11.51 26.27 8.02
N VAL A 214 -11.67 27.09 7.01
CA VAL A 214 -12.98 27.62 6.58
C VAL A 214 -13.30 27.05 5.19
N VAL A 215 -14.44 26.39 5.08
CA VAL A 215 -14.91 25.79 3.81
C VAL A 215 -15.43 26.87 2.89
N THR A 216 -14.91 26.98 1.69
CA THR A 216 -15.40 27.90 0.64
C THR A 216 -16.30 27.18 -0.35
N ARG A 217 -16.02 25.91 -0.65
CA ARG A 217 -16.84 25.04 -1.51
C ARG A 217 -16.66 23.58 -1.17
N ILE A 218 -17.61 22.76 -1.60
CA ILE A 218 -17.56 21.30 -1.49
C ILE A 218 -17.37 20.72 -2.90
N ASP A 219 -16.32 19.93 -3.09
CA ASP A 219 -16.06 19.18 -4.31
C ASP A 219 -16.56 17.74 -4.13
N SER A 220 -17.77 17.47 -4.60
CA SER A 220 -18.41 16.16 -4.46
C SER A 220 -17.80 15.09 -5.38
N GLU A 221 -17.16 15.48 -6.50
CA GLU A 221 -16.52 14.52 -7.40
C GLU A 221 -15.26 13.95 -6.77
N ARG A 222 -14.48 14.80 -6.11
CA ARG A 222 -13.23 14.41 -5.41
C ARG A 222 -13.45 14.02 -3.96
N ASN A 223 -14.67 14.18 -3.43
CA ASN A 223 -15.02 13.95 -2.03
C ASN A 223 -14.13 14.75 -1.05
N VAL A 224 -13.91 16.03 -1.33
CA VAL A 224 -13.09 16.92 -0.52
C VAL A 224 -13.78 18.26 -0.27
N ALA A 225 -13.51 18.86 0.90
CA ALA A 225 -13.84 20.25 1.19
C ALA A 225 -12.70 21.15 0.70
N VAL A 226 -13.00 22.18 -0.07
CA VAL A 226 -12.03 23.17 -0.51
C VAL A 226 -12.22 24.44 0.29
N GLY A 227 -11.12 25.07 0.72
CA GLY A 227 -11.21 26.26 1.53
C GLY A 227 -9.84 26.91 1.80
N LEU A 228 -9.80 27.60 2.93
CA LEU A 228 -8.62 28.32 3.37
C LEU A 228 -8.32 28.05 4.84
N ILE A 229 -7.05 28.20 5.22
CA ILE A 229 -6.62 28.16 6.62
C ILE A 229 -6.78 29.60 7.16
N SER A 230 -7.63 29.76 8.19
CA SER A 230 -7.83 31.07 8.83
C SER A 230 -6.74 31.37 9.87
N ARG A 231 -6.25 30.33 10.57
CA ARG A 231 -5.13 30.44 11.52
C ARG A 231 -4.54 29.06 11.83
N ILE A 232 -3.29 29.04 12.27
CA ILE A 232 -2.65 27.87 12.84
C ILE A 232 -2.95 27.86 14.34
N VAL A 233 -3.62 26.80 14.82
CA VAL A 233 -4.02 26.66 16.23
C VAL A 233 -2.84 26.15 17.04
N LYS A 234 -2.16 25.12 16.55
CA LYS A 234 -0.99 24.52 17.20
C LYS A 234 0.02 24.09 16.14
N GLN A 235 1.27 24.48 16.30
CA GLN A 235 2.37 23.99 15.47
C GLN A 235 2.98 22.74 16.10
N ASN A 236 3.29 21.78 15.26
CA ASN A 236 4.04 20.60 15.66
C ASN A 236 5.53 20.89 15.37
N ILE A 237 6.24 21.35 16.40
CA ILE A 237 7.69 21.69 16.36
C ILE A 237 8.51 20.43 16.58
#